data_8f5d22b06f8031b1db8472829b986666
#
_entry.id   8f5d22b06f8031b1db8472829b986666
#
_cell.length_a   1.000
_cell.length_b   1.000
_cell.length_c   1.000
_cell.angle_alpha   90.00
_cell.angle_beta   90.00
_cell.angle_gamma   90.00
#
_symmetry.space_group_name_H-M   'P 1'
#
loop_
_entity.id
_entity.type
_entity.pdbx_description
1 polymer ?
#
loop_
_entity_poly.entity_id
_entity_poly.type
_entity_poly.pdbx_seq_one_letter_code
_entity_poly.pdbx_strand_id
1 'polypeptide(L)'
;MGKTAKYWRRLGMGLATLLGGKPQGYFIPYRHAAGLPQAGTLPEYDSLKTLFDGRRVAFKKFIYDFNKFKEEFNNIGENNPPQPRWDQTWFPRLDAAAAYALVRTRQPNRLLEIGPGHSPRVPAPPTRPT
;
A
#
# COMPACT_ATOMS: atom_id res chain seq x y z
N MET A 1 4.69 16.08 -17.42
CA MET A 1 3.50 15.67 -18.18
C MET A 1 2.28 16.34 -17.55
N GLY A 2 1.56 17.23 -18.29
CA GLY A 2 0.47 18.04 -17.72
C GLY A 2 -0.74 17.21 -17.27
N LYS A 3 -1.55 17.75 -16.33
CA LYS A 3 -2.75 17.09 -15.79
C LYS A 3 -3.74 16.70 -16.91
N THR A 4 -3.89 17.54 -17.93
CA THR A 4 -4.74 17.31 -19.10
C THR A 4 -4.30 16.11 -19.95
N ALA A 5 -3.02 15.93 -20.21
CA ALA A 5 -2.51 14.79 -20.98
C ALA A 5 -2.76 13.44 -20.27
N LYS A 6 -2.67 13.42 -18.93
CA LYS A 6 -3.01 12.23 -18.13
C LYS A 6 -4.51 11.90 -18.21
N TYR A 7 -5.36 12.93 -18.20
CA TYR A 7 -6.81 12.74 -18.29
C TYR A 7 -7.20 12.12 -19.63
N TRP A 8 -6.77 12.69 -20.76
CA TRP A 8 -7.09 12.19 -22.09
C TRP A 8 -6.53 10.78 -22.33
N ARG A 9 -5.35 10.49 -21.80
CA ARG A 9 -4.79 9.14 -21.86
C ARG A 9 -5.65 8.13 -21.09
N ARG A 10 -6.11 8.45 -19.88
CA ARG A 10 -7.01 7.59 -19.10
C ARG A 10 -8.33 7.37 -19.81
N LEU A 11 -8.91 8.42 -20.37
CA LEU A 11 -10.16 8.32 -21.12
C LEU A 11 -10.02 7.39 -22.32
N GLY A 12 -8.99 7.57 -23.13
CA GLY A 12 -8.73 6.73 -24.30
C GLY A 12 -8.51 5.26 -23.92
N MET A 13 -7.71 4.99 -22.89
CA MET A 13 -7.46 3.64 -22.40
C MET A 13 -8.72 2.99 -21.80
N GLY A 14 -9.53 3.78 -21.09
CA GLY A 14 -10.80 3.33 -20.55
C GLY A 14 -11.81 2.96 -21.64
N LEU A 15 -11.97 3.81 -22.64
CA LEU A 15 -12.84 3.55 -23.80
C LEU A 15 -12.39 2.30 -24.57
N ALA A 16 -11.10 2.13 -24.83
CA ALA A 16 -10.57 0.95 -25.50
C ALA A 16 -10.89 -0.35 -24.73
N THR A 17 -10.82 -0.31 -23.41
CA THR A 17 -11.16 -1.46 -22.55
C THR A 17 -12.66 -1.73 -22.54
N LEU A 18 -13.51 -0.70 -22.41
CA LEU A 18 -14.97 -0.83 -22.35
C LEU A 18 -15.59 -1.25 -23.68
N LEU A 19 -15.01 -0.84 -24.81
CA LEU A 19 -15.46 -1.21 -26.16
C LEU A 19 -14.96 -2.61 -26.60
N GLY A 20 -14.39 -3.42 -25.71
CA GLY A 20 -13.95 -4.77 -26.01
C GLY A 20 -12.61 -4.87 -26.74
N GLY A 21 -11.82 -3.79 -26.77
CA GLY A 21 -10.44 -3.82 -27.24
C GLY A 21 -9.50 -4.54 -26.25
N LYS A 22 -8.19 -4.54 -26.55
CA LYS A 22 -7.22 -5.07 -25.61
C LYS A 22 -7.31 -4.33 -24.27
N PRO A 23 -7.39 -5.04 -23.13
CA PRO A 23 -7.46 -4.40 -21.81
C PRO A 23 -6.32 -3.42 -21.60
N GLN A 24 -6.65 -2.20 -21.20
CA GLN A 24 -5.71 -1.13 -20.89
C GLN A 24 -5.92 -0.71 -19.45
N GLY A 25 -4.86 -0.50 -18.68
CA GLY A 25 -5.01 0.07 -17.35
C GLY A 25 -5.45 1.54 -17.46
N TYR A 26 -6.67 1.90 -17.07
CA TYR A 26 -7.16 3.28 -17.18
C TYR A 26 -7.17 4.06 -15.87
N PHE A 27 -7.26 3.39 -14.72
CA PHE A 27 -7.05 4.05 -13.41
C PHE A 27 -5.58 4.35 -13.17
N ILE A 28 -4.72 3.33 -13.36
CA ILE A 28 -3.26 3.45 -13.39
C ILE A 28 -2.83 2.91 -14.74
N PRO A 29 -2.53 3.75 -15.74
CA PRO A 29 -2.14 3.31 -17.06
C PRO A 29 -0.94 2.37 -17.00
N TYR A 30 -1.16 1.11 -17.36
CA TYR A 30 -0.14 0.09 -17.37
C TYR A 30 0.01 -0.53 -18.76
N ARG A 31 1.16 -0.32 -19.38
CA ARG A 31 1.41 -0.73 -20.78
C ARG A 31 1.32 -2.23 -21.03
N HIS A 32 1.46 -3.06 -19.99
CA HIS A 32 1.40 -4.52 -20.09
C HIS A 32 0.06 -5.09 -19.61
N ALA A 33 -0.96 -4.25 -19.42
CA ALA A 33 -2.26 -4.68 -18.90
C ALA A 33 -2.91 -5.78 -19.76
N ALA A 34 -2.72 -5.74 -21.09
CA ALA A 34 -3.25 -6.75 -22.00
C ALA A 34 -2.62 -8.15 -21.83
N GLY A 35 -1.45 -8.24 -21.20
CA GLY A 35 -0.76 -9.50 -20.91
C GLY A 35 -1.06 -10.06 -19.51
N LEU A 36 -1.86 -9.36 -18.72
CA LEU A 36 -2.24 -9.84 -17.40
C LEU A 36 -3.29 -10.96 -17.50
N PRO A 37 -3.24 -11.98 -16.64
CA PRO A 37 -4.29 -12.98 -16.54
C PRO A 37 -5.63 -12.31 -16.23
N GLN A 38 -6.72 -12.89 -16.73
CA GLN A 38 -8.04 -12.41 -16.39
C GLN A 38 -8.31 -12.60 -14.90
N ALA A 39 -9.07 -11.68 -14.31
CA ALA A 39 -9.49 -11.79 -12.92
C ALA A 39 -10.26 -13.12 -12.71
N GLY A 40 -9.89 -13.86 -11.67
CA GLY A 40 -10.49 -15.16 -11.35
C GLY A 40 -9.92 -16.38 -12.12
N THR A 41 -8.98 -16.19 -13.06
CA THR A 41 -8.32 -17.31 -13.76
C THR A 41 -7.02 -17.77 -13.08
N LEU A 42 -6.50 -17.00 -12.15
CA LEU A 42 -5.31 -17.39 -11.38
C LEU A 42 -5.68 -18.53 -10.41
N PRO A 43 -4.87 -19.59 -10.36
CA PRO A 43 -5.10 -20.66 -9.38
C PRO A 43 -4.98 -20.13 -7.96
N GLU A 44 -5.85 -20.60 -7.08
CA GLU A 44 -5.67 -20.37 -5.65
C GLU A 44 -4.42 -21.14 -5.16
N TYR A 45 -3.68 -20.52 -4.27
CA TYR A 45 -2.52 -21.16 -3.65
C TYR A 45 -2.95 -21.79 -2.33
N ASP A 46 -3.49 -23.02 -2.37
CA ASP A 46 -4.05 -23.71 -1.21
C ASP A 46 -3.08 -23.80 -0.02
N SER A 47 -1.80 -24.00 -0.29
CA SER A 47 -0.74 -24.02 0.73
C SER A 47 -0.63 -22.68 1.46
N LEU A 48 -0.71 -21.56 0.75
CA LEU A 48 -0.68 -20.23 1.33
C LEU A 48 -1.99 -19.93 2.08
N LYS A 49 -3.12 -20.34 1.54
CA LYS A 49 -4.42 -20.21 2.19
C LYS A 49 -4.43 -20.92 3.54
N THR A 50 -3.99 -22.18 3.58
CA THR A 50 -3.88 -22.96 4.80
C THR A 50 -2.95 -22.29 5.82
N LEU A 51 -1.79 -21.81 5.38
CA LEU A 51 -0.84 -21.08 6.22
C LEU A 51 -1.46 -19.84 6.84
N PHE A 52 -2.14 -19.01 6.03
CA PHE A 52 -2.77 -17.78 6.49
C PHE A 52 -3.98 -18.05 7.40
N ASP A 53 -4.80 -19.04 7.10
CA ASP A 53 -5.92 -19.43 7.94
C ASP A 53 -5.45 -19.90 9.32
N GLY A 54 -4.35 -20.64 9.39
CA GLY A 54 -3.72 -21.03 10.66
C GLY A 54 -3.16 -19.84 11.47
N ARG A 55 -2.97 -18.69 10.85
CA ARG A 55 -2.48 -17.44 11.50
C ARG A 55 -3.55 -16.38 11.71
N ARG A 56 -4.80 -16.66 11.36
CA ARG A 56 -5.91 -15.69 11.39
C ARG A 56 -6.09 -15.03 12.76
N VAL A 57 -5.96 -15.78 13.84
CA VAL A 57 -6.06 -15.24 15.22
C VAL A 57 -4.94 -14.24 15.50
N ALA A 58 -3.71 -14.58 15.10
CA ALA A 58 -2.55 -13.71 15.27
C ALA A 58 -2.70 -12.41 14.44
N PHE A 59 -3.20 -12.51 13.23
CA PHE A 59 -3.47 -11.32 12.38
C PHE A 59 -4.54 -10.42 12.98
N LYS A 60 -5.65 -11.00 13.48
CA LYS A 60 -6.70 -10.23 14.16
C LYS A 60 -6.15 -9.51 15.39
N LYS A 61 -5.37 -10.21 16.22
CA LYS A 61 -4.73 -9.61 17.39
C LYS A 61 -3.80 -8.46 16.98
N PHE A 62 -2.98 -8.65 15.95
CA PHE A 62 -2.06 -7.63 15.46
C PHE A 62 -2.80 -6.38 14.99
N ILE A 63 -3.89 -6.54 14.21
CA ILE A 63 -4.72 -5.41 13.76
C ILE A 63 -5.41 -4.72 14.95
N TYR A 64 -5.89 -5.50 15.92
CA TYR A 64 -6.49 -4.93 17.14
C TYR A 64 -5.49 -4.10 17.95
N ASP A 65 -4.24 -4.52 17.98
CA ASP A 65 -3.16 -3.80 18.67
C ASP A 65 -2.86 -2.43 18.05
N PHE A 66 -3.35 -2.11 16.82
CA PHE A 66 -3.25 -0.77 16.23
C PHE A 66 -3.96 0.30 17.07
N ASN A 67 -4.95 -0.08 17.87
CA ASN A 67 -5.64 0.84 18.77
C ASN A 67 -4.68 1.52 19.77
N LYS A 68 -3.54 0.89 20.07
CA LYS A 68 -2.50 1.47 20.93
C LYS A 68 -1.86 2.72 20.33
N PHE A 69 -1.95 2.87 19.00
CA PHE A 69 -1.36 3.96 18.23
C PHE A 69 -2.41 4.90 17.63
N LYS A 70 -3.65 4.86 18.16
CA LYS A 70 -4.77 5.62 17.61
C LYS A 70 -4.49 7.13 17.57
N GLU A 71 -3.87 7.67 18.61
CA GLU A 71 -3.54 9.09 18.69
C GLU A 71 -2.47 9.47 17.67
N GLU A 72 -1.41 8.67 17.56
CA GLU A 72 -0.37 8.88 16.55
C GLU A 72 -0.93 8.81 15.14
N PHE A 73 -1.83 7.86 14.89
CA PHE A 73 -2.49 7.72 13.58
C PHE A 73 -3.40 8.90 13.25
N ASN A 74 -4.06 9.50 14.24
CA ASN A 74 -4.87 10.70 14.04
C ASN A 74 -4.01 11.93 13.70
N ASN A 75 -2.78 11.97 14.20
CA ASN A 75 -1.83 13.05 13.92
C ASN A 75 -1.15 12.92 12.55
N ILE A 76 -1.28 11.75 11.90
CA ILE A 76 -0.83 11.54 10.52
C ILE A 76 -2.00 11.88 9.59
N GLY A 77 -2.13 13.07 9.10
CA GLY A 77 -3.30 13.36 8.30
C GLY A 77 -3.15 14.48 7.31
N GLU A 78 -2.36 15.46 7.62
CA GLU A 78 -2.21 16.62 6.78
C GLU A 78 -1.19 16.38 5.67
N ASN A 79 -1.53 16.85 4.47
CA ASN A 79 -0.64 16.76 3.32
C ASN A 79 0.45 17.85 3.39
N ASN A 80 1.29 17.78 4.40
CA ASN A 80 2.38 18.72 4.65
C ASN A 80 3.75 18.03 4.49
N PRO A 81 4.30 17.93 3.27
CA PRO A 81 5.61 17.34 3.06
C PRO A 81 6.71 18.12 3.83
N PRO A 82 7.71 17.45 4.40
CA PRO A 82 8.03 16.02 4.29
C PRO A 82 7.31 15.09 5.27
N GLN A 83 6.34 15.59 6.03
CA GLN A 83 5.63 14.80 7.03
C GLN A 83 4.91 13.57 6.44
N PRO A 84 4.73 12.50 7.22
CA PRO A 84 3.94 11.35 6.80
C PRO A 84 2.49 11.76 6.55
N ARG A 85 1.84 11.11 5.58
CA ARG A 85 0.45 11.39 5.20
C ARG A 85 -0.26 10.10 4.80
N TRP A 86 -1.56 10.05 5.08
CA TRP A 86 -2.40 8.95 4.65
C TRP A 86 -2.83 9.05 3.18
N ASP A 87 -2.93 10.25 2.65
CA ASP A 87 -3.33 10.50 1.26
C ASP A 87 -2.17 10.26 0.30
N GLN A 88 -1.94 8.98 0.02
CA GLN A 88 -0.97 8.52 -0.96
C GLN A 88 -1.35 7.13 -1.46
N THR A 89 -1.02 6.81 -2.72
CA THR A 89 -1.48 5.59 -3.40
C THR A 89 -0.47 4.45 -3.43
N TRP A 90 0.81 4.75 -3.18
CA TRP A 90 1.90 3.77 -3.30
C TRP A 90 2.14 2.96 -2.04
N PHE A 91 1.72 3.48 -0.90
CA PHE A 91 1.83 2.81 0.39
C PHE A 91 0.50 2.99 1.15
N PRO A 92 -0.50 2.13 0.90
CA PRO A 92 -1.86 2.29 1.40
C PRO A 92 -1.94 2.40 2.92
N ARG A 93 -3.02 3.00 3.40
CA ARG A 93 -3.23 3.30 4.81
C ARG A 93 -3.01 2.11 5.74
N LEU A 94 -3.50 0.91 5.37
CA LEU A 94 -3.34 -0.28 6.21
C LEU A 94 -1.87 -0.76 6.25
N ASP A 95 -1.17 -0.74 5.12
CA ASP A 95 0.24 -1.13 5.04
C ASP A 95 1.11 -0.17 5.85
N ALA A 96 0.83 1.13 5.74
CA ALA A 96 1.52 2.16 6.51
C ALA A 96 1.29 2.00 8.02
N ALA A 97 0.05 1.75 8.44
CA ALA A 97 -0.28 1.50 9.84
C ALA A 97 0.37 0.22 10.37
N ALA A 98 0.41 -0.84 9.57
CA ALA A 98 1.08 -2.09 9.93
C ALA A 98 2.59 -1.91 10.10
N ALA A 99 3.25 -1.23 9.15
CA ALA A 99 4.67 -0.93 9.23
C ALA A 99 5.00 -0.08 10.48
N TYR A 100 4.21 0.98 10.72
CA TYR A 100 4.34 1.80 11.92
C TYR A 100 4.22 0.98 13.19
N ALA A 101 3.14 0.20 13.34
CA ALA A 101 2.89 -0.62 14.51
C ALA A 101 4.00 -1.65 14.76
N LEU A 102 4.53 -2.26 13.70
CA LEU A 102 5.65 -3.20 13.78
C LEU A 102 6.92 -2.52 14.30
N VAL A 103 7.29 -1.38 13.72
CA VAL A 103 8.50 -0.65 14.12
C VAL A 103 8.38 -0.16 15.57
N ARG A 104 7.23 0.42 15.93
CA ARG A 104 6.97 0.93 17.29
C ARG A 104 6.94 -0.18 18.34
N THR A 105 6.38 -1.34 18.01
CA THR A 105 6.27 -2.46 18.95
C THR A 105 7.58 -3.22 19.09
N ARG A 106 8.29 -3.45 18.00
CA ARG A 106 9.52 -4.26 17.99
C ARG A 106 10.79 -3.46 18.28
N GLN A 107 10.76 -2.15 18.07
CA GLN A 107 11.90 -1.24 18.28
C GLN A 107 13.23 -1.81 17.76
N PRO A 108 13.31 -2.14 16.45
CA PRO A 108 14.51 -2.74 15.88
C PRO A 108 15.70 -1.77 16.00
N ASN A 109 16.87 -2.31 16.29
CA ASN A 109 18.11 -1.51 16.34
C ASN A 109 18.51 -0.97 14.95
N ARG A 110 18.09 -1.64 13.89
CA ARG A 110 18.36 -1.25 12.50
C ARG A 110 17.14 -1.53 11.63
N LEU A 111 16.76 -0.58 10.80
CA LEU A 111 15.78 -0.72 9.75
C LEU A 111 16.49 -0.56 8.41
N LEU A 112 16.36 -1.55 7.54
CA LEU A 112 16.87 -1.49 6.17
C LEU A 112 15.68 -1.59 5.21
N GLU A 113 15.59 -0.65 4.29
CA GLU A 113 14.57 -0.63 3.25
C GLU A 113 15.22 -0.57 1.87
N ILE A 114 14.75 -1.44 0.96
CA ILE A 114 15.20 -1.47 -0.42
C ILE A 114 14.15 -0.80 -1.28
N GLY A 115 14.52 0.24 -2.03
CA GLY A 115 13.60 1.04 -2.84
C GLY A 115 12.73 1.97 -2.00
N PRO A 116 13.32 2.83 -1.16
CA PRO A 116 12.57 3.73 -0.29
C PRO A 116 11.75 4.72 -1.12
N GLY A 117 10.44 4.75 -0.85
CA GLY A 117 9.51 5.68 -1.45
C GLY A 117 8.87 6.59 -0.39
N HIS A 118 7.61 6.33 -0.09
CA HIS A 118 6.86 7.04 0.97
C HIS A 118 6.96 6.37 2.35
N SER A 119 7.40 5.13 2.42
CA SER A 119 7.52 4.32 3.63
C SER A 119 8.46 4.91 4.69
N PRO A 120 9.65 5.50 4.36
CA PRO A 120 10.54 6.08 5.38
C PRO A 120 9.96 7.31 6.08
N ARG A 121 8.87 7.87 5.55
CA ARG A 121 8.16 9.00 6.17
C ARG A 121 7.21 8.58 7.28
N VAL A 122 6.99 7.29 7.43
CA VAL A 122 6.34 6.73 8.63
C VAL A 122 7.32 6.94 9.78
N PRO A 123 6.95 7.64 10.86
CA PRO A 123 7.89 8.10 11.86
C PRO A 123 8.76 6.96 12.38
N ALA A 124 10.06 7.11 12.20
CA ALA A 124 11.01 6.27 12.90
C ALA A 124 10.78 6.42 14.41
N PRO A 125 10.94 5.36 15.21
CA PRO A 125 10.91 5.51 16.66
C PRO A 125 11.93 6.59 17.06
N PRO A 126 11.65 7.37 18.12
CA PRO A 126 12.62 8.33 18.61
C PRO A 126 13.94 7.60 18.82
N THR A 127 15.00 8.11 18.20
CA THR A 127 16.35 7.60 18.38
C THR A 127 16.61 7.55 19.88
N ARG A 128 17.00 6.38 20.40
CA ARG A 128 17.47 6.30 21.78
C ARG A 128 18.64 7.29 21.91
N PRO A 129 18.64 8.17 22.92
CA PRO A 129 19.84 8.93 23.20
C PRO A 129 20.98 7.92 23.45
N THR A 130 22.05 8.09 22.72
CA THR A 130 23.33 7.36 22.89
C THR A 130 23.92 7.66 24.24
#